data_9e7cdfaa9292bd1f307d33dece521a7a
#
_entry.id   9e7cdfaa9292bd1f307d33dece521a7a
#
_cell.length_a   1.000
_cell.length_b   1.000
_cell.length_c   1.000
_cell.angle_alpha   90.00
_cell.angle_beta   90.00
_cell.angle_gamma   90.00
#
_symmetry.space_group_name_H-M   'P 1'
#
loop_
_entity.id
_entity.type
_entity.pdbx_description
1 polymer ?
#
loop_
_entity_poly.entity_id
_entity_poly.type
_entity_poly.pdbx_seq_one_letter_code
_entity_poly.pdbx_strand_id
1 'polypeptide(L)'
;MFLDEKSIEVASGKGGGGICSFRREKHVPLGGPDGGDGGKGGSVYLRANEQYTTLLDMGNAYRYVAEAGTPGETANRTGRGGKDIYVDVPRGTVVRDGEGRILTDLTDAGSVWLAAQGGAGGLGNTRFATAANRAPRQRTSGKPGEKRILNLELKLMADVGLVGFPNAGKSSLVRKISSAKPKVADYPFTTLEPVLGIVQSKNRSFVVADIPGLIEGASEGKGLGHRFLKHIERTRALLFVIDGFEEKAWKTYCTLKKELEAFHPKLLEKKFVVALNKSDLGILKSKKEFAKHKQKIIETCALSGEGCTDLAKALGELVYADEIKEWR
;
A
#
# COMPACT_ATOMS: atom_id res chain seq x y z
N MET A 1 -10.66 13.37 1.42
CA MET A 1 -10.74 12.84 2.79
C MET A 1 -9.75 11.70 2.88
N PHE A 2 -8.87 11.66 3.88
CA PHE A 2 -8.01 10.49 4.11
C PHE A 2 -8.77 9.52 5.01
N LEU A 3 -8.77 8.25 4.67
CA LEU A 3 -9.19 7.19 5.57
C LEU A 3 -7.95 6.35 5.89
N ASP A 4 -7.42 6.51 7.10
CA ASP A 4 -6.18 5.86 7.53
C ASP A 4 -6.45 4.55 8.25
N GLU A 5 -7.69 4.34 8.69
CA GLU A 5 -8.13 3.14 9.38
C GLU A 5 -9.44 2.63 8.77
N LYS A 6 -9.53 1.33 8.56
CA LYS A 6 -10.73 0.67 8.07
C LYS A 6 -10.85 -0.72 8.65
N SER A 7 -12.00 -1.03 9.24
CA SER A 7 -12.34 -2.39 9.66
C SER A 7 -13.03 -3.12 8.51
N ILE A 8 -12.58 -4.36 8.25
CA ILE A 8 -13.19 -5.25 7.26
C ILE A 8 -13.46 -6.61 7.86
N GLU A 9 -14.52 -7.25 7.42
CA GLU A 9 -14.82 -8.65 7.69
C GLU A 9 -14.37 -9.50 6.50
N VAL A 10 -13.54 -10.49 6.73
CA VAL A 10 -13.14 -11.48 5.72
C VAL A 10 -13.70 -12.84 6.12
N ALA A 11 -14.30 -13.53 5.16
CA ALA A 11 -14.82 -14.88 5.35
C ALA A 11 -14.40 -15.76 4.17
N SER A 12 -13.69 -16.82 4.43
CA SER A 12 -13.33 -17.79 3.41
C SER A 12 -14.48 -18.77 3.14
N GLY A 13 -14.43 -19.42 1.99
CA GLY A 13 -15.43 -20.39 1.59
C GLY A 13 -15.41 -21.64 2.45
N LYS A 14 -16.58 -22.18 2.75
CA LYS A 14 -16.73 -23.51 3.34
C LYS A 14 -16.31 -24.59 2.33
N GLY A 15 -15.69 -25.66 2.77
CA GLY A 15 -15.47 -26.87 1.95
C GLY A 15 -16.79 -27.57 1.62
N GLY A 16 -16.87 -28.11 0.41
CA GLY A 16 -17.98 -28.98 -0.01
C GLY A 16 -17.99 -30.29 0.78
N GLY A 17 -19.12 -30.89 1.00
CA GLY A 17 -19.22 -32.22 1.63
C GLY A 17 -18.83 -33.33 0.66
N GLY A 18 -18.21 -34.40 1.16
CA GLY A 18 -18.09 -35.64 0.41
C GLY A 18 -19.45 -36.29 0.21
N ILE A 19 -19.59 -37.12 -0.80
CA ILE A 19 -20.82 -37.88 -1.09
C ILE A 19 -20.66 -39.34 -0.76
N CYS A 20 -21.76 -39.98 -0.41
CA CYS A 20 -21.86 -41.44 -0.28
C CYS A 20 -22.69 -41.97 -1.44
N SER A 21 -22.04 -42.60 -2.40
CA SER A 21 -22.68 -43.21 -3.56
C SER A 21 -22.04 -44.55 -3.91
N PHE A 22 -22.77 -45.34 -4.67
CA PHE A 22 -22.34 -46.69 -5.10
C PHE A 22 -22.59 -46.80 -6.59
N ARG A 23 -21.65 -47.35 -7.32
CA ARG A 23 -21.74 -47.63 -8.74
C ARG A 23 -22.94 -48.51 -9.04
N ARG A 24 -23.76 -48.14 -10.00
CA ARG A 24 -24.91 -48.93 -10.48
C ARG A 24 -24.84 -48.98 -11.98
N GLU A 25 -24.60 -50.17 -12.52
CA GLU A 25 -24.57 -50.41 -13.95
C GLU A 25 -25.42 -51.63 -14.29
N LYS A 26 -25.79 -51.74 -15.58
CA LYS A 26 -26.46 -52.92 -16.11
C LYS A 26 -25.56 -54.13 -15.89
N HIS A 27 -26.04 -55.15 -15.28
CA HIS A 27 -25.31 -56.38 -14.88
C HIS A 27 -24.33 -56.26 -13.70
N VAL A 28 -24.24 -55.08 -13.02
CA VAL A 28 -23.45 -54.90 -11.80
C VAL A 28 -24.33 -54.34 -10.68
N PRO A 29 -25.23 -55.15 -10.08
CA PRO A 29 -26.19 -54.62 -9.09
C PRO A 29 -25.56 -54.23 -7.76
N LEU A 30 -24.36 -54.74 -7.42
CA LEU A 30 -23.62 -54.47 -6.19
C LEU A 30 -22.26 -53.83 -6.55
N GLY A 31 -22.30 -52.66 -7.18
CA GLY A 31 -21.07 -51.89 -7.47
C GLY A 31 -20.40 -51.35 -6.20
N GLY A 32 -19.09 -51.17 -6.23
CA GLY A 32 -18.32 -50.59 -5.12
C GLY A 32 -18.66 -49.11 -4.85
N PRO A 33 -18.12 -48.56 -3.76
CA PRO A 33 -18.29 -47.13 -3.45
C PRO A 33 -17.66 -46.29 -4.54
N ASP A 34 -18.39 -45.25 -4.97
CA ASP A 34 -17.96 -44.32 -6.03
C ASP A 34 -18.21 -42.85 -5.68
N GLY A 35 -18.45 -42.57 -4.41
CA GLY A 35 -18.67 -41.21 -3.95
C GLY A 35 -17.38 -40.38 -3.93
N GLY A 36 -17.40 -39.24 -4.62
CA GLY A 36 -16.27 -38.32 -4.70
C GLY A 36 -16.15 -37.41 -3.49
N ASP A 37 -14.99 -36.78 -3.36
CA ASP A 37 -14.68 -35.82 -2.32
C ASP A 37 -15.34 -34.45 -2.62
N GLY A 38 -15.61 -33.68 -1.58
CA GLY A 38 -16.03 -32.27 -1.76
C GLY A 38 -14.85 -31.37 -2.18
N GLY A 39 -15.17 -30.29 -2.89
CA GLY A 39 -14.18 -29.27 -3.26
C GLY A 39 -13.73 -28.45 -2.05
N LYS A 40 -12.51 -27.93 -2.08
CA LYS A 40 -12.00 -26.97 -1.10
C LYS A 40 -12.75 -25.64 -1.23
N GLY A 41 -13.03 -24.94 -0.14
CA GLY A 41 -13.50 -23.56 -0.17
C GLY A 41 -12.42 -22.58 -0.63
N GLY A 42 -12.80 -21.49 -1.25
CA GLY A 42 -11.90 -20.40 -1.65
C GLY A 42 -11.32 -19.68 -0.44
N SER A 43 -10.10 -19.19 -0.57
CA SER A 43 -9.39 -18.39 0.44
C SER A 43 -9.56 -16.91 0.15
N VAL A 44 -9.30 -16.07 1.17
CA VAL A 44 -9.25 -14.60 1.03
C VAL A 44 -7.82 -14.15 1.22
N TYR A 45 -7.32 -13.37 0.26
CA TYR A 45 -6.00 -12.78 0.31
C TYR A 45 -6.11 -11.25 0.31
N LEU A 46 -5.23 -10.57 1.06
CA LEU A 46 -4.96 -9.15 0.90
C LEU A 46 -3.76 -9.00 -0.01
N ARG A 47 -3.84 -8.05 -0.96
CA ARG A 47 -2.76 -7.79 -1.91
C ARG A 47 -2.44 -6.30 -1.94
N ALA A 48 -1.17 -5.91 -1.72
CA ALA A 48 -0.72 -4.53 -1.84
C ALA A 48 -0.78 -4.09 -3.30
N ASN A 49 -1.58 -3.05 -3.57
CA ASN A 49 -1.75 -2.47 -4.89
C ASN A 49 -1.15 -1.06 -4.93
N GLU A 50 -0.24 -0.82 -5.86
CA GLU A 50 0.41 0.49 -6.04
C GLU A 50 -0.52 1.59 -6.54
N GLN A 51 -1.62 1.22 -7.18
CA GLN A 51 -2.61 2.18 -7.70
C GLN A 51 -3.49 2.75 -6.57
N TYR A 52 -3.52 2.08 -5.41
CA TYR A 52 -4.27 2.53 -4.24
C TYR A 52 -3.39 3.40 -3.36
N THR A 53 -3.84 4.62 -3.09
CA THR A 53 -3.15 5.59 -2.24
C THR A 53 -3.78 5.76 -0.87
N THR A 54 -5.06 5.41 -0.74
CA THR A 54 -5.80 5.49 0.52
C THR A 54 -6.70 4.28 0.72
N LEU A 55 -7.13 4.01 1.95
CA LEU A 55 -8.12 2.95 2.22
C LEU A 55 -9.51 3.27 1.64
N LEU A 56 -9.75 4.52 1.18
CA LEU A 56 -10.96 4.87 0.43
C LEU A 56 -11.00 4.21 -0.96
N ASP A 57 -9.84 3.96 -1.56
CA ASP A 57 -9.74 3.33 -2.88
C ASP A 57 -10.28 1.90 -2.87
N MET A 58 -10.37 1.27 -1.69
CA MET A 58 -11.06 -0.01 -1.50
C MET A 58 -12.58 0.09 -1.65
N GLY A 59 -13.13 1.29 -1.86
CA GLY A 59 -14.56 1.53 -1.91
C GLY A 59 -15.27 1.34 -0.55
N ASN A 60 -16.60 1.23 -0.58
CA ASN A 60 -17.42 1.14 0.63
C ASN A 60 -17.61 -0.29 1.15
N ALA A 61 -17.06 -1.30 0.47
CA ALA A 61 -17.20 -2.68 0.92
C ALA A 61 -16.51 -2.87 2.29
N TYR A 62 -17.23 -3.47 3.22
CA TYR A 62 -16.71 -3.83 4.53
C TYR A 62 -16.65 -5.35 4.74
N ARG A 63 -17.22 -6.13 3.81
CA ARG A 63 -17.28 -7.58 3.91
C ARG A 63 -16.83 -8.23 2.60
N TYR A 64 -15.90 -9.19 2.71
CA TYR A 64 -15.33 -9.93 1.60
C TYR A 64 -15.50 -11.43 1.86
N VAL A 65 -16.22 -12.14 0.97
CA VAL A 65 -16.56 -13.55 1.16
C VAL A 65 -16.12 -14.35 -0.05
N ALA A 66 -15.26 -15.34 0.14
CA ALA A 66 -14.84 -16.24 -0.92
C ALA A 66 -15.88 -17.36 -1.16
N GLU A 67 -15.82 -17.94 -2.36
CA GLU A 67 -16.76 -18.97 -2.82
C GLU A 67 -16.62 -20.26 -2.02
N ALA A 68 -17.73 -20.92 -1.70
CA ALA A 68 -17.70 -22.24 -1.09
C ALA A 68 -17.35 -23.31 -2.12
N GLY A 69 -16.68 -24.39 -1.69
CA GLY A 69 -16.49 -25.58 -2.49
C GLY A 69 -17.82 -26.34 -2.71
N THR A 70 -17.97 -26.95 -3.88
CA THR A 70 -19.15 -27.75 -4.18
C THR A 70 -19.05 -29.15 -3.59
N PRO A 71 -20.16 -29.81 -3.26
CA PRO A 71 -20.15 -31.21 -2.85
C PRO A 71 -19.51 -32.10 -3.90
N GLY A 72 -18.99 -33.25 -3.46
CA GLY A 72 -18.57 -34.31 -4.36
C GLY A 72 -19.73 -34.88 -5.17
N GLU A 73 -19.43 -35.55 -6.27
CA GLU A 73 -20.40 -36.18 -7.16
C GLU A 73 -20.15 -37.69 -7.24
N THR A 74 -21.06 -38.41 -7.90
CA THR A 74 -20.94 -39.81 -8.22
C THR A 74 -19.77 -40.08 -9.16
N ALA A 75 -19.42 -41.36 -9.39
CA ALA A 75 -18.32 -41.78 -10.25
C ALA A 75 -16.95 -41.19 -9.85
N ASN A 76 -16.67 -41.08 -8.56
CA ASN A 76 -15.44 -40.54 -7.96
C ASN A 76 -15.12 -39.10 -8.36
N ARG A 77 -16.09 -38.32 -8.84
CA ARG A 77 -15.86 -36.94 -9.22
C ARG A 77 -15.77 -36.02 -7.99
N THR A 78 -14.64 -35.37 -7.84
CA THR A 78 -14.44 -34.37 -6.80
C THR A 78 -15.23 -33.10 -7.12
N GLY A 79 -15.89 -32.53 -6.12
CA GLY A 79 -16.55 -31.24 -6.23
C GLY A 79 -15.58 -30.13 -6.62
N ARG A 80 -16.11 -29.11 -7.36
CA ARG A 80 -15.31 -27.96 -7.75
C ARG A 80 -14.85 -27.17 -6.52
N GLY A 81 -13.58 -26.75 -6.49
CA GLY A 81 -13.07 -25.80 -5.49
C GLY A 81 -13.71 -24.42 -5.65
N GLY A 82 -13.98 -23.75 -4.54
CA GLY A 82 -14.37 -22.35 -4.53
C GLY A 82 -13.24 -21.46 -5.02
N LYS A 83 -13.58 -20.35 -5.68
CA LYS A 83 -12.61 -19.38 -6.16
C LYS A 83 -12.03 -18.58 -5.00
N ASP A 84 -10.71 -18.37 -5.02
CA ASP A 84 -10.04 -17.43 -4.12
C ASP A 84 -10.37 -15.99 -4.52
N ILE A 85 -10.39 -15.09 -3.54
CA ILE A 85 -10.54 -13.65 -3.78
C ILE A 85 -9.31 -12.91 -3.29
N TYR A 86 -8.93 -11.89 -4.06
CA TYR A 86 -7.87 -10.95 -3.73
C TYR A 86 -8.49 -9.59 -3.45
N VAL A 87 -8.28 -9.10 -2.24
CA VAL A 87 -8.72 -7.77 -1.81
C VAL A 87 -7.52 -6.85 -1.91
N ASP A 88 -7.59 -5.90 -2.83
CA ASP A 88 -6.54 -4.91 -3.00
C ASP A 88 -6.57 -3.89 -1.87
N VAL A 89 -5.40 -3.62 -1.30
CA VAL A 89 -5.18 -2.63 -0.25
C VAL A 89 -4.02 -1.73 -0.66
N PRO A 90 -3.96 -0.47 -0.17
CA PRO A 90 -2.81 0.39 -0.42
C PRO A 90 -1.51 -0.23 0.10
N ARG A 91 -0.41 0.07 -0.57
CA ARG A 91 0.92 -0.26 -0.08
C ARG A 91 1.20 0.41 1.27
N GLY A 92 1.82 -0.31 2.21
CA GLY A 92 2.06 0.18 3.58
C GLY A 92 0.88 0.01 4.52
N THR A 93 -0.09 -0.83 4.13
CA THR A 93 -1.20 -1.21 5.01
C THR A 93 -0.72 -2.21 6.06
N VAL A 94 -0.85 -1.84 7.32
CA VAL A 94 -0.69 -2.74 8.47
C VAL A 94 -2.02 -3.39 8.77
N VAL A 95 -1.99 -4.71 8.89
CA VAL A 95 -3.18 -5.50 9.23
C VAL A 95 -3.10 -5.93 10.68
N ARG A 96 -4.14 -5.60 11.45
CA ARG A 96 -4.27 -5.98 12.85
C ARG A 96 -5.48 -6.89 13.05
N ASP A 97 -5.43 -7.72 14.07
CA ASP A 97 -6.60 -8.48 14.53
C ASP A 97 -7.54 -7.60 15.37
N GLY A 98 -8.66 -8.20 15.83
CA GLY A 98 -9.62 -7.53 16.70
C GLY A 98 -9.06 -7.13 18.08
N GLU A 99 -7.90 -7.67 18.48
CA GLU A 99 -7.21 -7.35 19.74
C GLU A 99 -6.08 -6.32 19.52
N GLY A 100 -5.90 -5.83 18.30
CA GLY A 100 -4.89 -4.82 17.94
C GLY A 100 -3.50 -5.39 17.67
N ARG A 101 -3.28 -6.72 17.69
CA ARG A 101 -1.99 -7.33 17.35
C ARG A 101 -1.72 -7.24 15.86
N ILE A 102 -0.49 -6.90 15.48
CA ILE A 102 -0.06 -6.84 14.08
C ILE A 102 0.04 -8.27 13.55
N LEU A 103 -0.71 -8.55 12.47
CA LEU A 103 -0.67 -9.81 11.74
C LEU A 103 0.32 -9.76 10.58
N THR A 104 0.35 -8.63 9.85
CA THR A 104 1.29 -8.40 8.74
C THR A 104 1.42 -6.92 8.43
N ASP A 105 2.48 -6.55 7.70
CA ASP A 105 2.73 -5.23 7.15
C ASP A 105 2.99 -5.38 5.63
N LEU A 106 2.10 -4.86 4.80
CA LEU A 106 2.13 -4.99 3.34
C LEU A 106 2.91 -3.80 2.72
N THR A 107 4.23 -3.79 2.90
CA THR A 107 5.11 -2.69 2.47
C THR A 107 5.46 -2.73 1.01
N ASP A 108 5.63 -3.93 0.43
CA ASP A 108 6.08 -4.09 -0.94
C ASP A 108 4.91 -4.23 -1.90
N ALA A 109 5.01 -3.58 -3.06
CA ALA A 109 4.03 -3.69 -4.12
C ALA A 109 3.84 -5.14 -4.57
N GLY A 110 2.60 -5.54 -4.77
CA GLY A 110 2.26 -6.90 -5.16
C GLY A 110 2.40 -7.94 -4.05
N SER A 111 2.85 -7.57 -2.84
CA SER A 111 2.89 -8.50 -1.70
C SER A 111 1.50 -9.03 -1.39
N VAL A 112 1.41 -10.34 -1.13
CA VAL A 112 0.14 -11.05 -0.88
C VAL A 112 0.21 -11.72 0.48
N TRP A 113 -0.85 -11.57 1.27
CA TRP A 113 -1.00 -12.21 2.57
C TRP A 113 -2.33 -12.96 2.68
N LEU A 114 -2.29 -14.18 3.23
CA LEU A 114 -3.47 -15.01 3.44
C LEU A 114 -4.27 -14.51 4.65
N ALA A 115 -5.41 -13.87 4.40
CA ALA A 115 -6.27 -13.29 5.42
C ALA A 115 -7.21 -14.31 6.06
N ALA A 116 -7.77 -15.24 5.25
CA ALA A 116 -8.63 -16.30 5.74
C ALA A 116 -8.49 -17.54 4.84
N GLN A 117 -8.21 -18.70 5.45
CA GLN A 117 -8.01 -19.94 4.74
C GLN A 117 -9.32 -20.66 4.46
N GLY A 118 -9.54 -21.10 3.21
CA GLY A 118 -10.69 -21.88 2.79
C GLY A 118 -10.80 -23.21 3.50
N GLY A 119 -12.03 -23.61 3.82
CA GLY A 119 -12.31 -24.89 4.46
C GLY A 119 -11.94 -26.08 3.57
N ALA A 120 -11.37 -27.13 4.14
CA ALA A 120 -11.08 -28.35 3.40
C ALA A 120 -12.36 -29.08 2.98
N GLY A 121 -12.36 -29.67 1.79
CA GLY A 121 -13.43 -30.52 1.31
C GLY A 121 -13.59 -31.78 2.16
N GLY A 122 -14.80 -32.25 2.28
CA GLY A 122 -15.12 -33.52 2.94
C GLY A 122 -14.75 -34.73 2.06
N LEU A 123 -14.48 -35.83 2.69
CA LEU A 123 -14.12 -37.06 2.02
C LEU A 123 -15.37 -37.89 1.60
N GLY A 124 -15.38 -38.37 0.37
CA GLY A 124 -16.36 -39.31 -0.13
C GLY A 124 -16.22 -40.71 0.43
N ASN A 125 -17.25 -41.56 0.28
CA ASN A 125 -17.24 -42.88 0.84
C ASN A 125 -16.14 -43.79 0.24
N THR A 126 -15.69 -43.50 -0.97
CA THR A 126 -14.56 -44.26 -1.61
C THR A 126 -13.31 -44.22 -0.75
N ARG A 127 -13.04 -43.11 -0.04
CA ARG A 127 -11.86 -42.95 0.82
C ARG A 127 -11.87 -43.84 2.06
N PHE A 128 -13.01 -44.39 2.43
CA PHE A 128 -13.20 -45.25 3.60
C PHE A 128 -13.26 -46.73 3.23
N ALA A 129 -13.12 -47.10 1.95
CA ALA A 129 -13.07 -48.50 1.51
C ALA A 129 -11.79 -49.16 1.99
N THR A 130 -11.97 -50.29 2.66
CA THR A 130 -10.88 -51.16 3.15
C THR A 130 -11.17 -52.59 2.81
N ALA A 131 -10.18 -53.51 2.98
CA ALA A 131 -10.38 -54.93 2.76
C ALA A 131 -11.49 -55.51 3.68
N ALA A 132 -11.61 -55.00 4.90
CA ALA A 132 -12.64 -55.42 5.86
C ALA A 132 -14.01 -54.74 5.60
N ASN A 133 -14.02 -53.51 5.08
CA ASN A 133 -15.24 -52.76 4.76
C ASN A 133 -15.21 -52.30 3.29
N ARG A 134 -15.65 -53.14 2.40
CA ARG A 134 -15.65 -52.90 0.95
C ARG A 134 -16.75 -51.96 0.46
N ALA A 135 -17.78 -51.71 1.26
CA ALA A 135 -18.92 -50.90 0.91
C ALA A 135 -19.25 -49.86 2.01
N PRO A 136 -18.32 -48.95 2.36
CA PRO A 136 -18.53 -48.00 3.45
C PRO A 136 -19.64 -47.00 3.09
N ARG A 137 -20.50 -46.70 4.06
CA ARG A 137 -21.52 -45.64 3.97
C ARG A 137 -21.08 -44.34 4.67
N GLN A 138 -19.82 -44.28 5.09
CA GLN A 138 -19.26 -43.11 5.76
C GLN A 138 -18.85 -42.04 4.74
N ARG A 139 -19.09 -40.81 5.08
CA ARG A 139 -18.62 -39.61 4.40
C ARG A 139 -18.31 -38.54 5.42
N THR A 140 -17.53 -37.53 5.09
CA THR A 140 -17.35 -36.37 5.96
C THR A 140 -17.96 -35.11 5.32
N SER A 141 -18.45 -34.22 6.17
CA SER A 141 -18.81 -32.88 5.74
C SER A 141 -17.55 -32.06 5.47
N GLY A 142 -17.63 -31.09 4.56
CA GLY A 142 -16.55 -30.11 4.40
C GLY A 142 -16.35 -29.30 5.68
N LYS A 143 -15.11 -28.88 5.91
CA LYS A 143 -14.77 -28.02 7.04
C LYS A 143 -15.30 -26.60 6.81
N PRO A 144 -15.71 -25.89 7.88
CA PRO A 144 -16.04 -24.46 7.76
C PRO A 144 -14.82 -23.67 7.30
N GLY A 145 -15.04 -22.58 6.60
CA GLY A 145 -14.01 -21.59 6.34
C GLY A 145 -13.72 -20.72 7.57
N GLU A 146 -12.63 -19.99 7.53
CA GLU A 146 -12.28 -19.03 8.56
C GLU A 146 -13.07 -17.73 8.38
N LYS A 147 -13.39 -17.10 9.50
CA LYS A 147 -13.98 -15.77 9.55
C LYS A 147 -13.18 -14.91 10.51
N ARG A 148 -12.75 -13.72 10.04
CA ARG A 148 -11.96 -12.78 10.83
C ARG A 148 -12.42 -11.37 10.61
N ILE A 149 -12.31 -10.53 11.65
CA ILE A 149 -12.38 -9.07 11.56
C ILE A 149 -10.94 -8.57 11.56
N LEU A 150 -10.61 -7.80 10.55
CA LEU A 150 -9.29 -7.23 10.37
C LEU A 150 -9.40 -5.71 10.42
N ASN A 151 -8.53 -5.10 11.21
CA ASN A 151 -8.36 -3.65 11.27
C ASN A 151 -7.16 -3.29 10.40
N LEU A 152 -7.44 -2.57 9.33
CA LEU A 152 -6.45 -2.06 8.40
C LEU A 152 -6.03 -0.66 8.85
N GLU A 153 -4.75 -0.45 9.04
CA GLU A 153 -4.15 0.84 9.35
C GLU A 153 -3.17 1.19 8.24
N LEU A 154 -3.42 2.27 7.53
CA LEU A 154 -2.51 2.74 6.51
C LEU A 154 -1.40 3.57 7.17
N LYS A 155 -0.20 3.02 7.25
CA LYS A 155 0.99 3.81 7.56
C LYS A 155 1.32 4.65 6.33
N LEU A 156 0.83 5.87 6.30
CA LEU A 156 1.03 6.81 5.20
C LEU A 156 2.53 6.95 4.92
N MET A 157 2.98 6.34 3.83
CA MET A 157 4.29 6.59 3.27
C MET A 157 4.13 7.72 2.27
N ALA A 158 4.84 8.82 2.47
CA ALA A 158 4.91 9.85 1.46
C ALA A 158 5.68 9.34 0.25
N ASP A 159 5.17 9.55 -0.95
CA ASP A 159 5.90 9.29 -2.19
C ASP A 159 6.99 10.34 -2.40
N VAL A 160 6.73 11.58 -1.96
CA VAL A 160 7.66 12.71 -2.04
C VAL A 160 7.88 13.33 -0.67
N GLY A 161 9.14 13.40 -0.24
CA GLY A 161 9.56 14.12 0.95
C GLY A 161 10.00 15.54 0.63
N LEU A 162 9.48 16.55 1.36
CA LEU A 162 9.94 17.92 1.24
C LEU A 162 11.17 18.17 2.11
N VAL A 163 12.15 18.82 1.53
CA VAL A 163 13.41 19.20 2.16
C VAL A 163 13.61 20.71 2.00
N GLY A 164 13.87 21.42 3.08
CA GLY A 164 14.11 22.87 3.02
C GLY A 164 14.20 23.46 4.41
N PHE A 165 14.85 24.62 4.52
CA PHE A 165 14.98 25.34 5.78
C PHE A 165 13.63 25.82 6.34
N PRO A 166 13.55 26.14 7.64
CA PRO A 166 12.38 26.80 8.20
C PRO A 166 12.02 28.05 7.36
N ASN A 167 10.74 28.34 7.28
CA ASN A 167 10.20 29.48 6.54
C ASN A 167 10.44 29.52 5.01
N ALA A 168 11.01 28.47 4.41
CA ALA A 168 11.08 28.34 2.94
C ALA A 168 9.69 28.15 2.28
N GLY A 169 8.64 27.96 3.09
CA GLY A 169 7.27 27.84 2.63
C GLY A 169 6.81 26.41 2.31
N LYS A 170 7.49 25.39 2.85
CA LYS A 170 7.16 23.96 2.63
C LYS A 170 5.69 23.64 2.91
N SER A 171 5.22 23.89 4.13
CA SER A 171 3.83 23.58 4.53
C SER A 171 2.80 24.39 3.73
N SER A 172 3.12 25.63 3.35
CA SER A 172 2.28 26.46 2.49
C SER A 172 2.21 25.87 1.07
N LEU A 173 3.34 25.37 0.56
CA LEU A 173 3.41 24.75 -0.75
C LEU A 173 2.61 23.44 -0.78
N VAL A 174 2.75 22.58 0.26
CA VAL A 174 1.93 21.36 0.38
C VAL A 174 0.45 21.68 0.38
N ARG A 175 0.03 22.72 1.14
CA ARG A 175 -1.38 23.15 1.17
C ARG A 175 -1.87 23.61 -0.19
N LYS A 176 -1.01 24.22 -1.00
CA LYS A 176 -1.39 24.79 -2.30
C LYS A 176 -1.44 23.73 -3.40
N ILE A 177 -0.51 22.77 -3.43
CA ILE A 177 -0.49 21.71 -4.43
C ILE A 177 -1.42 20.53 -4.11
N SER A 178 -1.88 20.43 -2.86
CA SER A 178 -2.78 19.36 -2.44
C SER A 178 -4.19 19.54 -3.00
N SER A 179 -4.73 18.48 -3.58
CA SER A 179 -6.12 18.42 -4.07
C SER A 179 -7.17 18.26 -2.95
N ALA A 180 -6.74 17.89 -1.74
CA ALA A 180 -7.57 17.76 -0.55
C ALA A 180 -6.99 18.60 0.59
N LYS A 181 -7.79 18.94 1.61
CA LYS A 181 -7.25 19.59 2.81
C LYS A 181 -6.11 18.76 3.37
N PRO A 182 -4.89 19.32 3.49
CA PRO A 182 -3.78 18.59 4.06
C PRO A 182 -4.12 18.11 5.47
N LYS A 183 -3.70 16.92 5.80
CA LYS A 183 -3.88 16.34 7.12
C LYS A 183 -2.59 16.50 7.92
N VAL A 184 -2.72 16.97 9.12
CA VAL A 184 -1.69 16.86 10.14
C VAL A 184 -1.80 15.44 10.68
N ALA A 185 -0.77 14.64 10.52
CA ALA A 185 -0.76 13.26 10.98
C ALA A 185 -0.04 13.17 12.33
N ASP A 186 -0.73 12.61 13.31
CA ASP A 186 -0.14 12.33 14.62
C ASP A 186 0.60 10.98 14.56
N TYR A 187 1.92 11.05 14.40
CA TYR A 187 2.74 9.86 14.47
C TYR A 187 3.32 9.70 15.87
N PRO A 188 3.12 8.55 16.52
CA PRO A 188 3.54 8.35 17.93
C PRO A 188 5.06 8.43 18.17
N PHE A 189 5.85 8.70 17.13
CA PHE A 189 7.31 8.83 17.15
C PHE A 189 7.81 10.19 16.62
N THR A 190 6.92 11.16 16.30
CA THR A 190 7.28 12.51 15.89
C THR A 190 6.89 13.51 16.99
N THR A 191 7.81 14.39 17.37
CA THR A 191 7.50 15.54 18.23
C THR A 191 6.90 16.71 17.46
N LEU A 192 6.99 16.66 16.10
CA LEU A 192 6.43 17.64 15.19
C LEU A 192 5.55 16.88 14.20
N GLU A 193 4.31 17.28 14.10
CA GLU A 193 3.29 16.68 13.24
C GLU A 193 3.58 16.97 11.76
N PRO A 194 3.85 15.97 10.92
CA PRO A 194 4.05 16.20 9.48
C PRO A 194 2.75 16.61 8.80
N VAL A 195 2.85 17.51 7.87
CA VAL A 195 1.74 17.93 7.01
C VAL A 195 1.74 17.09 5.74
N LEU A 196 0.71 16.29 5.56
CA LEU A 196 0.53 15.42 4.40
C LEU A 196 -0.43 16.05 3.40
N GLY A 197 -0.08 16.02 2.11
CA GLY A 197 -0.93 16.45 1.02
C GLY A 197 -1.07 15.39 -0.06
N ILE A 198 -2.27 15.23 -0.62
CA ILE A 198 -2.48 14.43 -1.82
C ILE A 198 -2.36 15.34 -3.03
N VAL A 199 -1.45 15.02 -3.93
CA VAL A 199 -1.25 15.76 -5.18
C VAL A 199 -1.76 14.92 -6.35
N GLN A 200 -2.55 15.54 -7.22
CA GLN A 200 -3.00 14.92 -8.46
C GLN A 200 -2.08 15.32 -9.61
N SER A 201 -1.62 14.33 -10.37
CA SER A 201 -0.89 14.53 -11.61
C SER A 201 -1.47 13.63 -12.70
N LYS A 202 -2.07 14.24 -13.73
CA LYS A 202 -2.85 13.53 -14.77
C LYS A 202 -3.96 12.69 -14.11
N ASN A 203 -3.99 11.38 -14.33
CA ASN A 203 -5.02 10.47 -13.80
C ASN A 203 -4.55 9.70 -12.54
N ARG A 204 -3.48 10.14 -11.89
CA ARG A 204 -2.91 9.48 -10.71
C ARG A 204 -2.69 10.47 -9.59
N SER A 205 -2.72 9.98 -8.37
CA SER A 205 -2.45 10.75 -7.15
C SER A 205 -1.27 10.17 -6.39
N PHE A 206 -0.49 11.04 -5.75
CA PHE A 206 0.63 10.68 -4.89
C PHE A 206 0.64 11.53 -3.63
N VAL A 207 1.30 11.03 -2.59
CA VAL A 207 1.36 11.69 -1.29
C VAL A 207 2.65 12.46 -1.15
N VAL A 208 2.56 13.74 -0.78
CA VAL A 208 3.69 14.59 -0.38
C VAL A 208 3.66 14.84 1.12
N ALA A 209 4.82 14.79 1.77
CA ALA A 209 4.96 15.09 3.19
C ALA A 209 5.90 16.26 3.42
N ASP A 210 5.42 17.28 4.14
CA ASP A 210 6.30 18.26 4.76
C ASP A 210 6.89 17.62 6.02
N ILE A 211 8.19 17.48 6.02
CA ILE A 211 8.94 16.79 7.05
C ILE A 211 9.61 17.84 7.94
N PRO A 212 8.95 18.25 9.05
CA PRO A 212 9.53 19.21 9.97
C PRO A 212 10.78 18.64 10.63
N GLY A 213 11.79 19.48 10.90
CA GLY A 213 12.95 19.10 11.71
C GLY A 213 14.05 18.34 10.98
N LEU A 214 14.04 18.23 9.63
CA LEU A 214 15.13 17.64 8.87
C LEU A 214 16.45 18.41 9.03
N ILE A 215 16.39 19.67 9.47
CA ILE A 215 17.50 20.62 9.44
C ILE A 215 17.74 21.29 10.81
N GLU A 216 16.79 21.24 11.74
CA GLU A 216 16.99 21.80 13.08
C GLU A 216 17.63 20.77 14.01
N GLY A 217 18.95 20.77 14.12
CA GLY A 217 19.69 20.01 15.15
C GLY A 217 20.06 18.57 14.75
N ALA A 218 20.07 18.20 13.50
CA ALA A 218 20.55 16.88 13.05
C ALA A 218 22.01 16.61 13.46
N SER A 219 22.82 17.65 13.61
CA SER A 219 24.22 17.59 14.06
C SER A 219 24.39 17.48 15.59
N GLU A 220 23.36 17.75 16.39
CA GLU A 220 23.47 17.79 17.85
C GLU A 220 23.07 16.50 18.58
N GLY A 221 22.88 15.38 17.88
CA GLY A 221 22.78 14.07 18.51
C GLY A 221 21.52 13.79 19.36
N LYS A 222 20.53 14.67 19.35
CA LYS A 222 19.27 14.44 20.08
C LYS A 222 18.38 13.50 19.29
N GLY A 223 18.45 12.24 19.59
CA GLY A 223 17.74 11.01 19.20
C GLY A 223 16.43 10.98 18.41
N LEU A 224 15.93 12.10 17.93
CA LEU A 224 14.66 12.25 17.20
C LEU A 224 14.79 11.96 15.69
N GLY A 225 16.00 12.13 15.13
CA GLY A 225 16.25 11.96 13.70
C GLY A 225 16.09 10.54 13.17
N HIS A 226 16.59 9.52 13.86
CA HIS A 226 16.73 8.17 13.31
C HIS A 226 15.41 7.43 13.02
N ARG A 227 14.34 7.62 13.79
CA ARG A 227 13.06 6.96 13.53
C ARG A 227 12.31 7.60 12.37
N PHE A 228 12.37 8.91 12.30
CA PHE A 228 11.71 9.69 11.26
C PHE A 228 12.35 9.50 9.87
N LEU A 229 13.64 9.28 9.85
CA LEU A 229 14.42 9.10 8.63
C LEU A 229 14.16 7.79 7.91
N LYS A 230 13.77 6.74 8.64
CA LYS A 230 13.25 5.51 8.04
C LYS A 230 12.04 5.77 7.15
N HIS A 231 11.28 6.85 7.38
CA HIS A 231 10.15 7.21 6.53
C HIS A 231 10.59 7.95 5.27
N ILE A 232 11.66 8.77 5.34
CA ILE A 232 12.24 9.41 4.14
C ILE A 232 12.95 8.39 3.26
N GLU A 233 13.61 7.41 3.85
CA GLU A 233 14.20 6.29 3.10
C GLU A 233 13.18 5.57 2.23
N ARG A 234 11.91 5.59 2.61
CA ARG A 234 10.82 4.96 1.87
C ARG A 234 10.17 5.87 0.82
N THR A 235 10.48 7.19 0.79
CA THR A 235 9.98 8.07 -0.27
C THR A 235 10.56 7.72 -1.62
N ARG A 236 9.81 7.91 -2.71
CA ARG A 236 10.27 7.65 -4.09
C ARG A 236 11.10 8.80 -4.64
N ALA A 237 10.79 10.03 -4.23
CA ALA A 237 11.46 11.24 -4.68
C ALA A 237 11.57 12.29 -3.57
N LEU A 238 12.42 13.29 -3.78
CA LEU A 238 12.60 14.43 -2.89
C LEU A 238 12.22 15.73 -3.60
N LEU A 239 11.66 16.67 -2.84
CA LEU A 239 11.41 18.04 -3.28
C LEU A 239 12.20 19.00 -2.40
N PHE A 240 13.24 19.61 -2.97
CA PHE A 240 13.95 20.71 -2.32
C PHE A 240 13.15 22.00 -2.47
N VAL A 241 12.74 22.61 -1.37
CA VAL A 241 12.04 23.89 -1.35
C VAL A 241 13.01 24.95 -0.83
N ILE A 242 13.40 25.84 -1.71
CA ILE A 242 14.36 26.91 -1.43
C ILE A 242 13.63 28.24 -1.48
N ASP A 243 13.91 29.11 -0.52
CA ASP A 243 13.45 30.51 -0.57
C ASP A 243 14.19 31.24 -1.71
N GLY A 244 13.45 31.54 -2.77
CA GLY A 244 14.02 32.17 -3.97
C GLY A 244 14.43 33.62 -3.75
N PHE A 245 13.90 34.28 -2.72
CA PHE A 245 14.25 35.65 -2.34
C PHE A 245 15.57 35.73 -1.54
N GLU A 246 16.04 34.61 -0.99
CA GLU A 246 17.26 34.57 -0.21
C GLU A 246 18.49 34.91 -1.08
N GLU A 247 19.35 35.81 -0.59
CA GLU A 247 20.55 36.25 -1.33
C GLU A 247 21.53 35.13 -1.70
N LYS A 248 21.56 34.06 -0.90
CA LYS A 248 22.48 32.92 -1.05
C LYS A 248 21.74 31.61 -1.29
N ALA A 249 20.64 31.66 -2.05
CA ALA A 249 19.78 30.50 -2.32
C ALA A 249 20.55 29.26 -2.85
N TRP A 250 21.57 29.45 -3.68
CA TRP A 250 22.44 28.36 -4.11
C TRP A 250 23.25 27.73 -2.96
N LYS A 251 23.82 28.57 -2.07
CA LYS A 251 24.55 28.09 -0.91
C LYS A 251 23.63 27.31 0.03
N THR A 252 22.43 27.81 0.24
CA THR A 252 21.36 27.14 1.02
C THR A 252 21.05 25.76 0.45
N TYR A 253 20.88 25.65 -0.87
CA TYR A 253 20.68 24.36 -1.53
C TYR A 253 21.87 23.40 -1.33
N CYS A 254 23.12 23.89 -1.48
CA CYS A 254 24.31 23.08 -1.26
C CYS A 254 24.44 22.61 0.19
N THR A 255 24.09 23.46 1.16
CA THR A 255 24.07 23.09 2.58
C THR A 255 23.06 21.98 2.85
N LEU A 256 21.83 22.10 2.35
CA LEU A 256 20.80 21.07 2.44
C LEU A 256 21.26 19.73 1.87
N LYS A 257 21.93 19.73 0.70
CA LYS A 257 22.47 18.50 0.12
C LYS A 257 23.52 17.86 1.02
N LYS A 258 24.45 18.65 1.57
CA LYS A 258 25.48 18.15 2.48
C LYS A 258 24.89 17.58 3.78
N GLU A 259 23.87 18.21 4.34
CA GLU A 259 23.18 17.72 5.53
C GLU A 259 22.45 16.40 5.25
N LEU A 260 21.79 16.26 4.11
CA LEU A 260 21.19 15.00 3.69
C LEU A 260 22.22 13.90 3.48
N GLU A 261 23.38 14.24 2.87
CA GLU A 261 24.49 13.30 2.64
C GLU A 261 25.09 12.81 3.96
N ALA A 262 25.36 13.75 4.86
CA ALA A 262 25.90 13.44 6.18
C ALA A 262 24.95 12.57 7.00
N PHE A 263 23.66 12.74 6.75
CA PHE A 263 22.62 12.03 7.44
C PHE A 263 22.41 10.61 6.89
N HIS A 264 22.20 10.45 5.59
CA HIS A 264 22.09 9.16 4.91
C HIS A 264 22.43 9.28 3.41
N PRO A 265 23.59 8.80 2.98
CA PRO A 265 24.08 8.96 1.59
C PRO A 265 23.07 8.51 0.52
N LYS A 266 22.33 7.41 0.78
CA LYS A 266 21.32 6.88 -0.17
C LYS A 266 20.19 7.87 -0.48
N LEU A 267 19.95 8.90 0.33
CA LEU A 267 18.93 9.90 0.04
C LEU A 267 19.30 10.76 -1.17
N LEU A 268 20.58 10.94 -1.45
CA LEU A 268 21.05 11.68 -2.62
C LEU A 268 20.97 10.87 -3.92
N GLU A 269 20.83 9.55 -3.84
CA GLU A 269 20.60 8.68 -5.01
C GLU A 269 19.15 8.80 -5.54
N LYS A 270 18.24 9.33 -4.73
CA LYS A 270 16.86 9.51 -5.11
C LYS A 270 16.72 10.59 -6.18
N LYS A 271 15.71 10.41 -7.03
CA LYS A 271 15.28 11.44 -7.97
C LYS A 271 14.77 12.66 -7.18
N PHE A 272 15.06 13.87 -7.65
CA PHE A 272 14.62 15.08 -6.96
C PHE A 272 14.25 16.22 -7.90
N VAL A 273 13.42 17.13 -7.39
CA VAL A 273 13.09 18.43 -7.99
C VAL A 273 13.53 19.54 -7.04
N VAL A 274 13.93 20.67 -7.59
CA VAL A 274 14.20 21.89 -6.83
C VAL A 274 13.14 22.93 -7.16
N ALA A 275 12.40 23.40 -6.16
CA ALA A 275 11.46 24.49 -6.25
C ALA A 275 12.10 25.76 -5.65
N LEU A 276 12.17 26.84 -6.44
CA LEU A 276 12.42 28.18 -5.93
C LEU A 276 11.08 28.81 -5.59
N ASN A 277 10.77 28.83 -4.30
CA ASN A 277 9.52 29.37 -3.79
C ASN A 277 9.62 30.87 -3.53
N LYS A 278 8.48 31.54 -3.34
CA LYS A 278 8.33 32.99 -3.16
C LYS A 278 8.75 33.78 -4.40
N SER A 279 8.35 33.28 -5.58
CA SER A 279 8.65 33.97 -6.85
C SER A 279 8.05 35.36 -6.93
N ASP A 280 7.01 35.67 -6.17
CA ASP A 280 6.36 36.97 -6.01
C ASP A 280 7.25 38.05 -5.42
N LEU A 281 8.28 37.69 -4.63
CA LEU A 281 9.22 38.62 -4.02
C LEU A 281 10.43 38.97 -4.91
N GLY A 282 10.56 38.31 -6.07
CA GLY A 282 11.65 38.51 -7.02
C GLY A 282 12.83 37.52 -6.82
N ILE A 283 12.93 36.56 -7.75
CA ILE A 283 13.92 35.46 -7.68
C ILE A 283 14.99 35.50 -8.77
N LEU A 284 15.10 36.61 -9.49
CA LEU A 284 15.97 36.74 -10.67
C LEU A 284 17.44 36.43 -10.37
N LYS A 285 17.92 36.80 -9.18
CA LYS A 285 19.31 36.61 -8.77
C LYS A 285 19.55 35.12 -8.50
N SER A 286 18.69 34.48 -7.73
CA SER A 286 18.74 33.04 -7.43
C SER A 286 18.62 32.20 -8.70
N LYS A 287 17.71 32.54 -9.61
CA LYS A 287 17.55 31.86 -10.90
C LYS A 287 18.84 31.88 -11.73
N LYS A 288 19.56 32.98 -11.79
CA LYS A 288 20.84 33.09 -12.50
C LYS A 288 21.91 32.19 -11.86
N GLU A 289 21.98 32.11 -10.55
CA GLU A 289 22.92 31.22 -9.84
C GLU A 289 22.66 29.74 -10.15
N PHE A 290 21.40 29.29 -10.05
CA PHE A 290 21.03 27.92 -10.37
C PHE A 290 21.30 27.57 -11.85
N ALA A 291 21.02 28.49 -12.77
CA ALA A 291 21.32 28.33 -14.19
C ALA A 291 22.84 28.19 -14.47
N LYS A 292 23.68 28.98 -13.77
CA LYS A 292 25.15 28.88 -13.87
C LYS A 292 25.64 27.50 -13.50
N HIS A 293 24.99 26.83 -12.55
CA HIS A 293 25.33 25.47 -12.12
C HIS A 293 24.55 24.38 -12.86
N LYS A 294 23.83 24.72 -13.94
CA LYS A 294 23.02 23.80 -14.76
C LYS A 294 21.97 23.02 -13.96
N GLN A 295 21.56 23.52 -12.80
CA GLN A 295 20.54 22.88 -11.97
C GLN A 295 19.17 23.30 -12.47
N LYS A 296 18.34 22.33 -12.87
CA LYS A 296 16.94 22.56 -13.22
C LYS A 296 16.14 22.96 -11.98
N ILE A 297 15.34 24.00 -12.12
CA ILE A 297 14.47 24.53 -11.07
C ILE A 297 13.05 24.72 -11.59
N ILE A 298 12.08 24.73 -10.68
CA ILE A 298 10.71 25.15 -10.92
C ILE A 298 10.44 26.34 -10.03
N GLU A 299 10.02 27.44 -10.64
CA GLU A 299 9.64 28.66 -9.93
C GLU A 299 8.24 28.47 -9.37
N THR A 300 8.05 28.79 -8.10
CA THR A 300 6.75 28.59 -7.42
C THR A 300 6.44 29.76 -6.50
N CYS A 301 5.15 30.08 -6.41
CA CYS A 301 4.63 30.95 -5.36
C CYS A 301 3.52 30.18 -4.61
N ALA A 302 3.78 29.80 -3.37
CA ALA A 302 2.80 29.08 -2.56
C ALA A 302 1.57 29.93 -2.21
N LEU A 303 1.66 31.27 -2.27
CA LEU A 303 0.54 32.19 -2.01
C LEU A 303 -0.39 32.29 -3.22
N SER A 304 0.14 32.68 -4.38
CA SER A 304 -0.65 32.83 -5.62
C SER A 304 -1.03 31.49 -6.24
N GLY A 305 -0.16 30.47 -6.16
CA GLY A 305 -0.27 29.19 -6.83
C GLY A 305 0.46 29.12 -8.16
N GLU A 306 1.15 30.18 -8.54
CA GLU A 306 1.98 30.21 -9.74
C GLU A 306 3.06 29.13 -9.69
N GLY A 307 3.26 28.40 -10.82
CA GLY A 307 4.21 27.30 -10.91
C GLY A 307 3.81 26.01 -10.17
N CYS A 308 2.78 26.02 -9.32
CA CYS A 308 2.37 24.86 -8.53
C CYS A 308 1.87 23.68 -9.40
N THR A 309 1.20 23.99 -10.51
CA THR A 309 0.72 22.96 -11.45
C THR A 309 1.88 22.26 -12.17
N ASP A 310 2.90 23.02 -12.56
CA ASP A 310 4.09 22.47 -13.23
C ASP A 310 4.95 21.67 -12.25
N LEU A 311 5.02 22.13 -11.00
CA LEU A 311 5.65 21.36 -9.93
C LEU A 311 4.92 20.03 -9.70
N ALA A 312 3.59 20.02 -9.62
CA ALA A 312 2.82 18.80 -9.45
C ALA A 312 3.02 17.80 -10.60
N LYS A 313 3.10 18.29 -11.86
CA LYS A 313 3.41 17.46 -13.02
C LYS A 313 4.80 16.85 -12.94
N ALA A 314 5.81 17.68 -12.65
CA ALA A 314 7.21 17.22 -12.54
C ALA A 314 7.39 16.17 -11.44
N LEU A 315 6.77 16.37 -10.28
CA LEU A 315 6.79 15.41 -9.20
C LEU A 315 6.10 14.09 -9.60
N GLY A 316 4.94 14.16 -10.26
CA GLY A 316 4.24 12.98 -10.76
C GLY A 316 5.08 12.19 -11.78
N GLU A 317 5.80 12.86 -12.66
CA GLU A 317 6.71 12.21 -13.61
C GLU A 317 7.88 11.52 -12.91
N LEU A 318 8.39 12.04 -11.80
CA LEU A 318 9.43 11.38 -11.01
C LEU A 318 8.90 10.18 -10.23
N VAL A 319 7.74 10.30 -9.60
CA VAL A 319 7.13 9.23 -8.79
C VAL A 319 6.81 8.01 -9.65
N TYR A 320 6.33 8.24 -10.88
CA TYR A 320 5.90 7.16 -11.78
C TYR A 320 6.90 6.84 -12.90
N ALA A 321 8.12 7.38 -12.88
CA ALA A 321 9.11 7.20 -13.93
C ALA A 321 9.53 5.75 -14.16
N ASP A 322 9.51 4.92 -13.13
CA ASP A 322 9.94 3.53 -13.20
C ASP A 322 8.85 2.63 -13.82
N GLU A 323 7.58 2.94 -13.61
CA GLU A 323 6.45 2.25 -14.20
C GLU A 323 6.32 2.46 -15.72
N ILE A 324 6.80 3.60 -16.24
CA ILE A 324 6.75 3.91 -17.68
C ILE A 324 7.79 3.09 -18.46
N LYS A 325 8.84 2.59 -17.82
CA LYS A 325 9.87 1.76 -18.48
C LYS A 325 9.45 0.30 -18.70
N GLU A 326 8.53 -0.22 -17.91
CA GLU A 326 8.05 -1.60 -18.04
C GLU A 326 7.03 -1.79 -19.18
N TRP A 327 6.52 -0.70 -19.77
CA TRP A 327 5.56 -0.72 -20.87
C TRP A 327 6.17 -0.37 -22.24
N ARG A 328 7.48 -0.27 -22.35
CA ARG A 328 8.25 -0.11 -23.60
C ARG A 328 9.20 -1.27 -23.80
#